data_27a8f11bc336cc93adc51d657bf999e1
#
_entry.id   27a8f11bc336cc93adc51d657bf999e1
#
_cell.length_a   1.000
_cell.length_b   1.000
_cell.length_c   1.000
_cell.angle_alpha   90.00
_cell.angle_beta   90.00
_cell.angle_gamma   90.00
#
_symmetry.space_group_name_H-M   'P 1'
#
loop_
_entity.id
_entity.type
_entity.pdbx_description
1 polymer ?
#
loop_
_entity_poly.entity_id
_entity_poly.type
_entity_poly.pdbx_seq_one_letter_code
_entity_poly.pdbx_strand_id
1 'polypeptide(L)'
;MTAAEASAPTPAPSLWRHGGFLRLWAGETASQFGEQFGNLAIPVIAVSVLGATSFEVGLLNAAETLAFLVIGLPAGAWIDRWIKRKVMLRADLIRALLLAAIPVLWFTHLLAFWQLVIVATAVGVCSVFFDVSYQSFIPNLVRNDQIGDANSKLETSAQVARIAGPAAAGGLLALLAAPLLLAVTAVTYLLSFFALTSIRDTEVAKPVEDRRPLVVEIKEGLSWVFHQPLLVRIVLCTAISNLFGALIFAMMPILVLRELGLSPAFFGLIGSAGAVGGLLGASLSGRIQKWVGEGHAIPLSQIVFGLAVFLMPLAAFLPAIAVPLLIAGEFFFSASVLVYNIAQVSFRQRICPPALLGRMNASIRFIVWGVMPIGGLVAGLLSTGIGVLPTIIVGCAGSLLGGIPVIFSKLWRMRTLPTAMVAATDSETPPTSAFEPGAEPEGSSPTEPLT
;
A
#
# COMPACT_ATOMS: atom_id res chain seq x y z
N MET A 1 35.44 -41.72 -18.87
CA MET A 1 34.26 -40.83 -18.79
C MET A 1 34.53 -39.82 -17.71
N THR A 2 35.02 -38.66 -18.09
CA THR A 2 35.38 -37.57 -17.21
C THR A 2 34.10 -36.81 -16.83
N ALA A 3 33.80 -36.80 -15.51
CA ALA A 3 32.73 -35.97 -14.96
C ALA A 3 33.07 -34.49 -15.27
N ALA A 4 32.20 -33.82 -16.00
CA ALA A 4 32.27 -32.37 -16.21
C ALA A 4 32.11 -31.69 -14.83
N GLU A 5 33.17 -31.07 -14.33
CA GLU A 5 33.11 -30.15 -13.20
C GLU A 5 32.10 -29.06 -13.53
N ALA A 6 30.95 -29.12 -12.87
CA ALA A 6 30.00 -28.02 -12.86
C ALA A 6 30.70 -26.82 -12.22
N SER A 7 31.18 -25.88 -13.03
CA SER A 7 31.77 -24.63 -12.57
C SER A 7 30.77 -23.94 -11.64
N ALA A 8 31.18 -23.72 -10.39
CA ALA A 8 30.39 -22.94 -9.43
C ALA A 8 30.04 -21.59 -10.06
N PRO A 9 28.79 -21.12 -9.96
CA PRO A 9 28.37 -19.84 -10.55
C PRO A 9 29.24 -18.72 -9.97
N THR A 10 29.89 -17.98 -10.84
CA THR A 10 30.68 -16.80 -10.46
C THR A 10 29.82 -15.87 -9.63
N PRO A 11 30.25 -15.44 -8.43
CA PRO A 11 29.47 -14.55 -7.59
C PRO A 11 29.12 -13.28 -8.36
N ALA A 12 27.83 -12.90 -8.33
CA ALA A 12 27.34 -11.73 -9.01
C ALA A 12 28.05 -10.47 -8.51
N PRO A 13 28.47 -9.55 -9.39
CA PRO A 13 29.08 -8.30 -8.98
C PRO A 13 28.11 -7.50 -8.10
N SER A 14 28.62 -6.85 -7.06
CA SER A 14 27.79 -6.04 -6.14
C SER A 14 26.96 -5.02 -6.90
N LEU A 15 25.68 -4.89 -6.55
CA LEU A 15 24.75 -3.88 -7.12
C LEU A 15 25.28 -2.44 -6.96
N TRP A 16 26.11 -2.18 -5.95
CA TRP A 16 26.79 -0.89 -5.76
C TRP A 16 27.82 -0.55 -6.85
N ARG A 17 28.12 -1.49 -7.77
CA ARG A 17 28.94 -1.25 -8.97
C ARG A 17 28.13 -1.25 -10.25
N HIS A 18 26.83 -1.53 -10.17
CA HIS A 18 25.95 -1.55 -11.33
C HIS A 18 25.41 -0.14 -11.63
N GLY A 19 26.01 0.56 -12.59
CA GLY A 19 25.71 1.97 -12.87
C GLY A 19 24.24 2.26 -13.18
N GLY A 20 23.52 1.36 -13.88
CA GLY A 20 22.09 1.50 -14.14
C GLY A 20 21.27 1.42 -12.85
N PHE A 21 21.59 0.45 -11.97
CA PHE A 21 20.92 0.31 -10.68
C PHE A 21 21.17 1.51 -9.77
N LEU A 22 22.39 2.02 -9.67
CA LEU A 22 22.71 3.19 -8.84
C LEU A 22 21.94 4.44 -9.27
N ARG A 23 21.79 4.65 -10.58
CA ARG A 23 20.98 5.76 -11.10
C ARG A 23 19.51 5.61 -10.76
N LEU A 24 18.94 4.41 -10.94
CA LEU A 24 17.57 4.12 -10.53
C LEU A 24 17.41 4.34 -9.03
N TRP A 25 18.29 3.75 -8.21
CA TRP A 25 18.25 3.86 -6.76
C TRP A 25 18.33 5.30 -6.26
N ALA A 26 19.24 6.10 -6.81
CA ALA A 26 19.39 7.51 -6.41
C ALA A 26 18.18 8.35 -6.83
N GLY A 27 17.68 8.17 -8.07
CA GLY A 27 16.47 8.85 -8.55
C GLY A 27 15.24 8.47 -7.73
N GLU A 28 15.04 7.19 -7.48
CA GLU A 28 13.93 6.69 -6.68
C GLU A 28 13.99 7.17 -5.23
N THR A 29 15.17 7.15 -4.61
CA THR A 29 15.33 7.67 -3.24
C THR A 29 14.98 9.17 -3.17
N ALA A 30 15.41 9.99 -4.14
CA ALA A 30 15.01 11.38 -4.22
C ALA A 30 13.49 11.54 -4.40
N SER A 31 12.89 10.75 -5.28
CA SER A 31 11.44 10.73 -5.53
C SER A 31 10.63 10.37 -4.28
N GLN A 32 11.07 9.37 -3.51
CA GLN A 32 10.42 8.96 -2.25
C GLN A 32 10.42 10.07 -1.19
N PHE A 33 11.53 10.81 -1.04
CA PHE A 33 11.56 11.99 -0.17
C PHE A 33 10.62 13.08 -0.68
N GLY A 34 10.63 13.34 -2.00
CA GLY A 34 9.72 14.30 -2.64
C GLY A 34 8.25 13.95 -2.40
N GLU A 35 7.87 12.68 -2.48
CA GLU A 35 6.53 12.21 -2.18
C GLU A 35 6.13 12.55 -0.73
N GLN A 36 7.00 12.30 0.25
CA GLN A 36 6.72 12.65 1.65
C GLN A 36 6.57 14.17 1.83
N PHE A 37 7.35 14.96 1.10
CA PHE A 37 7.22 16.42 1.13
C PHE A 37 5.90 16.89 0.53
N GLY A 38 5.47 16.30 -0.59
CA GLY A 38 4.18 16.58 -1.22
C GLY A 38 3.01 16.21 -0.33
N ASN A 39 3.05 15.02 0.27
CA ASN A 39 2.02 14.49 1.17
C ASN A 39 1.79 15.39 2.39
N LEU A 40 2.84 16.08 2.87
CA LEU A 40 2.72 17.07 3.94
C LEU A 40 2.32 18.46 3.42
N ALA A 41 2.91 18.92 2.31
CA ALA A 41 2.73 20.27 1.80
C ALA A 41 1.32 20.52 1.29
N ILE A 42 0.71 19.57 0.57
CA ILE A 42 -0.61 19.74 -0.04
C ILE A 42 -1.69 20.03 1.00
N PRO A 43 -1.86 19.24 2.09
CA PRO A 43 -2.81 19.56 3.15
C PRO A 43 -2.49 20.87 3.86
N VAL A 44 -1.21 21.20 4.08
CA VAL A 44 -0.78 22.45 4.71
C VAL A 44 -1.16 23.65 3.82
N ILE A 45 -0.96 23.56 2.51
CA ILE A 45 -1.41 24.62 1.56
C ILE A 45 -2.93 24.79 1.62
N ALA A 46 -3.68 23.67 1.56
CA ALA A 46 -5.13 23.71 1.62
C ALA A 46 -5.63 24.42 2.89
N VAL A 47 -5.12 24.00 4.06
CA VAL A 47 -5.60 24.49 5.36
C VAL A 47 -5.06 25.87 5.72
N SER A 48 -3.73 26.08 5.58
CA SER A 48 -3.05 27.25 6.13
C SER A 48 -2.89 28.39 5.12
N VAL A 49 -2.79 28.10 3.81
CA VAL A 49 -2.61 29.13 2.77
C VAL A 49 -3.94 29.50 2.12
N LEU A 50 -4.74 28.51 1.73
CA LEU A 50 -6.01 28.73 1.04
C LEU A 50 -7.20 28.85 1.98
N GLY A 51 -7.04 28.53 3.26
CA GLY A 51 -8.14 28.57 4.22
C GLY A 51 -9.28 27.59 3.91
N ALA A 52 -8.96 26.49 3.23
CA ALA A 52 -9.93 25.51 2.76
C ALA A 52 -10.90 25.08 3.86
N THR A 53 -12.15 24.90 3.49
CA THR A 53 -13.20 24.38 4.37
C THR A 53 -12.97 22.90 4.66
N SER A 54 -13.61 22.38 5.71
CA SER A 54 -13.54 20.96 6.04
C SER A 54 -14.05 20.07 4.89
N PHE A 55 -15.07 20.53 4.16
CA PHE A 55 -15.56 19.84 2.97
C PHE A 55 -14.50 19.78 1.87
N GLU A 56 -13.83 20.89 1.59
CA GLU A 56 -12.78 20.94 0.58
C GLU A 56 -11.61 20.02 0.95
N VAL A 57 -11.18 20.00 2.20
CA VAL A 57 -10.11 19.07 2.64
C VAL A 57 -10.54 17.61 2.50
N GLY A 58 -11.78 17.28 2.83
CA GLY A 58 -12.36 15.95 2.59
C GLY A 58 -12.41 15.60 1.09
N LEU A 59 -12.78 16.56 0.24
CA LEU A 59 -12.78 16.38 -1.22
C LEU A 59 -11.37 16.17 -1.77
N LEU A 60 -10.37 16.91 -1.27
CA LEU A 60 -8.97 16.75 -1.67
C LEU A 60 -8.47 15.34 -1.35
N ASN A 61 -8.71 14.85 -0.15
CA ASN A 61 -8.35 13.48 0.26
C ASN A 61 -9.07 12.41 -0.58
N ALA A 62 -10.35 12.62 -0.88
CA ALA A 62 -11.12 11.73 -1.75
C ALA A 62 -10.57 11.72 -3.19
N ALA A 63 -10.16 12.87 -3.73
CA ALA A 63 -9.62 12.99 -5.07
C ALA A 63 -8.26 12.27 -5.23
N GLU A 64 -7.38 12.38 -4.25
CA GLU A 64 -6.10 11.67 -4.20
C GLU A 64 -6.29 10.14 -4.19
N THR A 65 -7.17 9.65 -3.33
CA THR A 65 -7.44 8.21 -3.20
C THR A 65 -8.23 7.65 -4.38
N LEU A 66 -9.14 8.44 -4.99
CA LEU A 66 -9.92 8.04 -6.15
C LEU A 66 -9.02 7.79 -7.38
N ALA A 67 -7.98 8.60 -7.58
CA ALA A 67 -7.02 8.41 -8.67
C ALA A 67 -6.39 7.01 -8.61
N PHE A 68 -5.98 6.57 -7.41
CA PHE A 68 -5.42 5.24 -7.20
C PHE A 68 -6.45 4.13 -7.46
N LEU A 69 -7.68 4.30 -7.02
CA LEU A 69 -8.75 3.31 -7.21
C LEU A 69 -9.10 3.11 -8.68
N VAL A 70 -9.32 4.21 -9.41
CA VAL A 70 -9.79 4.17 -10.80
C VAL A 70 -8.69 3.69 -11.74
N ILE A 71 -7.47 4.14 -11.53
CA ILE A 71 -6.34 3.87 -12.44
C ILE A 71 -5.55 2.62 -12.01
N GLY A 72 -5.48 2.30 -10.72
CA GLY A 72 -4.62 1.24 -10.20
C GLY A 72 -4.88 -0.14 -10.80
N LEU A 73 -6.14 -0.49 -11.08
CA LEU A 73 -6.50 -1.77 -11.70
C LEU A 73 -6.15 -1.82 -13.21
N PRO A 74 -6.54 -0.84 -14.05
CA PRO A 74 -6.21 -0.88 -15.47
C PRO A 74 -4.74 -0.54 -15.78
N ALA A 75 -4.05 0.20 -14.90
CA ALA A 75 -2.66 0.59 -15.10
C ALA A 75 -1.74 -0.60 -15.37
N GLY A 76 -1.88 -1.69 -14.61
CA GLY A 76 -1.10 -2.90 -14.82
C GLY A 76 -1.22 -3.45 -16.23
N ALA A 77 -2.46 -3.55 -16.75
CA ALA A 77 -2.74 -4.06 -18.10
C ALA A 77 -2.21 -3.11 -19.20
N TRP A 78 -2.21 -1.81 -18.97
CA TRP A 78 -1.68 -0.83 -19.93
C TRP A 78 -0.16 -0.81 -19.93
N ILE A 79 0.46 -0.84 -18.74
CA ILE A 79 1.92 -0.77 -18.56
C ILE A 79 2.61 -2.00 -19.14
N ASP A 80 2.00 -3.17 -19.08
CA ASP A 80 2.53 -4.38 -19.72
C ASP A 80 2.73 -4.22 -21.23
N ARG A 81 1.99 -3.31 -21.87
CA ARG A 81 2.06 -3.00 -23.32
C ARG A 81 3.06 -1.90 -23.65
N TRP A 82 3.48 -1.12 -22.65
CA TRP A 82 4.32 0.05 -22.85
C TRP A 82 5.75 -0.20 -22.36
N ILE A 83 6.69 0.58 -22.91
CA ILE A 83 8.08 0.59 -22.42
C ILE A 83 8.08 1.26 -21.06
N LYS A 84 8.34 0.49 -20.00
CA LYS A 84 8.23 0.92 -18.58
C LYS A 84 9.04 2.18 -18.31
N ARG A 85 10.30 2.22 -18.81
CA ARG A 85 11.16 3.40 -18.67
C ARG A 85 10.53 4.67 -19.25
N LYS A 86 9.88 4.59 -20.43
CA LYS A 86 9.21 5.76 -21.03
C LYS A 86 8.02 6.23 -20.21
N VAL A 87 7.28 5.31 -19.58
CA VAL A 87 6.17 5.64 -18.69
C VAL A 87 6.68 6.36 -17.45
N MET A 88 7.72 5.83 -16.80
CA MET A 88 8.34 6.45 -15.62
C MET A 88 8.86 7.85 -15.93
N LEU A 89 9.58 8.05 -17.04
CA LEU A 89 10.05 9.36 -17.49
C LEU A 89 8.92 10.38 -17.68
N ARG A 90 7.82 9.96 -18.34
CA ARG A 90 6.67 10.85 -18.55
C ARG A 90 5.98 11.19 -17.23
N ALA A 91 5.83 10.20 -16.35
CA ALA A 91 5.22 10.39 -15.03
C ALA A 91 6.03 11.40 -14.19
N ASP A 92 7.35 11.23 -14.10
CA ASP A 92 8.22 12.16 -13.37
C ASP A 92 8.16 13.58 -13.92
N LEU A 93 8.24 13.74 -15.24
CA LEU A 93 8.19 15.05 -15.89
C LEU A 93 6.85 15.73 -15.63
N ILE A 94 5.73 15.00 -15.78
CA ILE A 94 4.38 15.56 -15.56
C ILE A 94 4.23 15.94 -14.09
N ARG A 95 4.62 15.07 -13.15
CA ARG A 95 4.57 15.37 -11.70
C ARG A 95 5.40 16.62 -11.37
N ALA A 96 6.62 16.71 -11.89
CA ALA A 96 7.48 17.88 -11.67
C ALA A 96 6.83 19.17 -12.19
N LEU A 97 6.29 19.17 -13.42
CA LEU A 97 5.64 20.35 -14.01
C LEU A 97 4.39 20.76 -13.24
N LEU A 98 3.54 19.79 -12.86
CA LEU A 98 2.31 20.05 -12.12
C LEU A 98 2.61 20.66 -10.74
N LEU A 99 3.60 20.10 -10.02
CA LEU A 99 3.96 20.60 -8.70
C LEU A 99 4.68 21.94 -8.77
N ALA A 100 5.51 22.18 -9.79
CA ALA A 100 6.14 23.46 -10.03
C ALA A 100 5.14 24.57 -10.39
N ALA A 101 3.99 24.23 -10.94
CA ALA A 101 2.93 25.21 -11.23
C ALA A 101 2.33 25.84 -9.95
N ILE A 102 2.27 25.10 -8.83
CA ILE A 102 1.66 25.60 -7.59
C ILE A 102 2.40 26.82 -7.02
N PRO A 103 3.71 26.80 -6.80
CA PRO A 103 4.43 28.01 -6.34
C PRO A 103 4.32 29.18 -7.34
N VAL A 104 4.29 28.92 -8.66
CA VAL A 104 4.10 29.97 -9.65
C VAL A 104 2.72 30.62 -9.51
N LEU A 105 1.67 29.82 -9.39
CA LEU A 105 0.31 30.30 -9.16
C LEU A 105 0.17 31.07 -7.83
N TRP A 106 0.90 30.63 -6.80
CA TRP A 106 0.93 31.30 -5.52
C TRP A 106 1.61 32.68 -5.60
N PHE A 107 2.76 32.77 -6.25
CA PHE A 107 3.47 34.04 -6.46
C PHE A 107 2.67 35.06 -7.29
N THR A 108 1.87 34.56 -8.25
CA THR A 108 0.99 35.41 -9.07
C THR A 108 -0.36 35.70 -8.39
N HIS A 109 -0.59 35.22 -7.15
CA HIS A 109 -1.85 35.35 -6.43
C HIS A 109 -3.07 34.71 -7.16
N LEU A 110 -2.82 33.77 -8.05
CA LEU A 110 -3.84 33.03 -8.82
C LEU A 110 -4.12 31.64 -8.28
N LEU A 111 -3.46 31.23 -7.20
CA LEU A 111 -3.64 29.92 -6.61
C LEU A 111 -5.04 29.81 -5.98
N ALA A 112 -5.82 28.87 -6.48
CA ALA A 112 -7.16 28.57 -5.99
C ALA A 112 -7.23 27.07 -5.58
N PHE A 113 -8.18 26.73 -4.70
CA PHE A 113 -8.34 25.37 -4.16
C PHE A 113 -8.54 24.31 -5.26
N TRP A 114 -9.34 24.57 -6.28
CA TRP A 114 -9.62 23.63 -7.37
C TRP A 114 -8.38 23.25 -8.19
N GLN A 115 -7.41 24.18 -8.31
CA GLN A 115 -6.11 23.91 -8.97
C GLN A 115 -5.30 22.90 -8.14
N LEU A 116 -5.33 23.04 -6.81
CA LEU A 116 -4.67 22.09 -5.91
C LEU A 116 -5.26 20.69 -6.04
N VAL A 117 -6.61 20.59 -6.10
CA VAL A 117 -7.30 19.30 -6.32
C VAL A 117 -6.92 18.67 -7.65
N ILE A 118 -6.91 19.43 -8.75
CA ILE A 118 -6.52 18.93 -10.07
C ILE A 118 -5.07 18.44 -10.05
N VAL A 119 -4.15 19.24 -9.48
CA VAL A 119 -2.75 18.87 -9.41
C VAL A 119 -2.55 17.61 -8.55
N ALA A 120 -3.14 17.54 -7.37
CA ALA A 120 -3.05 16.39 -6.48
C ALA A 120 -3.58 15.11 -7.16
N THR A 121 -4.74 15.19 -7.80
CA THR A 121 -5.33 14.07 -8.55
C THR A 121 -4.43 13.62 -9.70
N ALA A 122 -3.93 14.55 -10.50
CA ALA A 122 -3.08 14.25 -11.65
C ALA A 122 -1.72 13.67 -11.22
N VAL A 123 -1.14 14.19 -10.15
CA VAL A 123 0.08 13.63 -9.53
C VAL A 123 -0.19 12.21 -9.03
N GLY A 124 -1.32 11.97 -8.36
CA GLY A 124 -1.74 10.64 -7.92
C GLY A 124 -1.85 9.64 -9.08
N VAL A 125 -2.48 10.02 -10.19
CA VAL A 125 -2.55 9.21 -11.41
C VAL A 125 -1.15 8.88 -11.94
N CYS A 126 -0.27 9.89 -12.06
CA CYS A 126 1.11 9.70 -12.53
C CYS A 126 1.90 8.78 -11.59
N SER A 127 1.68 8.88 -10.27
CA SER A 127 2.33 8.03 -9.27
C SER A 127 1.93 6.57 -9.43
N VAL A 128 0.66 6.28 -9.68
CA VAL A 128 0.21 4.90 -9.98
C VAL A 128 0.93 4.32 -11.21
N PHE A 129 1.01 5.09 -12.30
CA PHE A 129 1.73 4.65 -13.51
C PHE A 129 3.22 4.45 -13.26
N PHE A 130 3.83 5.32 -12.47
CA PHE A 130 5.23 5.20 -12.08
C PHE A 130 5.47 3.94 -11.27
N ASP A 131 4.71 3.71 -10.19
CA ASP A 131 4.90 2.60 -9.24
C ASP A 131 4.75 1.24 -9.90
N VAL A 132 3.73 1.07 -10.75
CA VAL A 132 3.53 -0.19 -11.47
C VAL A 132 4.64 -0.44 -12.50
N SER A 133 5.07 0.63 -13.20
CA SER A 133 6.19 0.55 -14.16
C SER A 133 7.51 0.25 -13.48
N TYR A 134 7.79 0.91 -12.36
CA TYR A 134 8.98 0.75 -11.56
C TYR A 134 9.16 -0.70 -11.06
N GLN A 135 8.13 -1.29 -10.46
CA GLN A 135 8.16 -2.68 -10.00
C GLN A 135 8.43 -3.67 -11.15
N SER A 136 7.89 -3.37 -12.33
CA SER A 136 8.07 -4.20 -13.53
C SER A 136 9.39 -3.94 -14.26
N PHE A 137 10.08 -2.83 -13.97
CA PHE A 137 11.35 -2.45 -14.60
C PHE A 137 12.57 -3.09 -13.92
N ILE A 138 12.52 -3.32 -12.60
CA ILE A 138 13.63 -3.88 -11.83
C ILE A 138 14.16 -5.21 -12.42
N PRO A 139 13.31 -6.22 -12.76
CA PRO A 139 13.78 -7.47 -13.36
C PRO A 139 14.45 -7.32 -14.72
N ASN A 140 14.19 -6.20 -15.44
CA ASN A 140 14.83 -5.93 -16.72
C ASN A 140 16.19 -5.21 -16.55
N LEU A 141 16.44 -4.62 -15.38
CA LEU A 141 17.63 -3.83 -15.10
C LEU A 141 18.75 -4.64 -14.44
N VAL A 142 18.38 -5.60 -13.59
CA VAL A 142 19.34 -6.42 -12.82
C VAL A 142 19.17 -7.90 -13.14
N ARG A 143 20.18 -8.73 -12.81
CA ARG A 143 20.11 -10.18 -13.01
C ARG A 143 19.09 -10.80 -12.06
N ASN A 144 18.52 -11.95 -12.43
CA ASN A 144 17.50 -12.65 -11.64
C ASN A 144 17.95 -12.97 -10.21
N ASP A 145 19.24 -13.33 -10.02
CA ASP A 145 19.84 -13.63 -8.73
C ASP A 145 20.04 -12.36 -7.85
N GLN A 146 19.96 -11.16 -8.43
CA GLN A 146 20.13 -9.87 -7.77
C GLN A 146 18.81 -9.15 -7.46
N ILE A 147 17.67 -9.63 -7.97
CA ILE A 147 16.36 -8.95 -7.80
C ILE A 147 16.01 -8.78 -6.31
N GLY A 148 16.26 -9.81 -5.49
CA GLY A 148 16.00 -9.73 -4.05
C GLY A 148 16.83 -8.67 -3.33
N ASP A 149 18.13 -8.57 -3.67
CA ASP A 149 19.04 -7.56 -3.11
C ASP A 149 18.67 -6.14 -3.59
N ALA A 150 18.28 -5.99 -4.88
CA ALA A 150 17.81 -4.74 -5.43
C ALA A 150 16.55 -4.24 -4.71
N ASN A 151 15.54 -5.09 -4.58
CA ASN A 151 14.30 -4.75 -3.87
C ASN A 151 14.55 -4.41 -2.40
N SER A 152 15.43 -5.13 -1.72
CA SER A 152 15.79 -4.85 -0.33
C SER A 152 16.41 -3.45 -0.17
N LYS A 153 17.32 -3.05 -1.07
CA LYS A 153 17.96 -1.71 -1.02
C LYS A 153 16.96 -0.60 -1.31
N LEU A 154 16.08 -0.79 -2.28
CA LEU A 154 15.06 0.17 -2.65
C LEU A 154 14.01 0.32 -1.53
N GLU A 155 13.54 -0.78 -0.96
CA GLU A 155 12.61 -0.74 0.17
C GLU A 155 13.24 -0.10 1.41
N THR A 156 14.52 -0.37 1.69
CA THR A 156 15.24 0.31 2.79
C THR A 156 15.23 1.81 2.61
N SER A 157 15.53 2.31 1.40
CA SER A 157 15.49 3.75 1.11
C SER A 157 14.07 4.33 1.24
N ALA A 158 13.04 3.61 0.79
CA ALA A 158 11.65 4.02 0.95
C ALA A 158 11.26 4.12 2.43
N GLN A 159 11.68 3.16 3.27
CA GLN A 159 11.42 3.21 4.72
C GLN A 159 12.15 4.37 5.38
N VAL A 160 13.40 4.66 4.98
CA VAL A 160 14.12 5.85 5.46
C VAL A 160 13.38 7.13 5.08
N ALA A 161 12.89 7.23 3.83
CA ALA A 161 12.13 8.39 3.38
C ALA A 161 10.80 8.52 4.15
N ARG A 162 10.08 7.44 4.42
CA ARG A 162 8.85 7.45 5.22
C ARG A 162 9.07 7.91 6.65
N ILE A 163 10.19 7.56 7.27
CA ILE A 163 10.51 7.95 8.66
C ILE A 163 11.03 9.38 8.72
N ALA A 164 12.04 9.70 7.90
CA ALA A 164 12.72 10.99 7.95
C ALA A 164 12.00 12.08 7.13
N GLY A 165 11.27 11.69 6.09
CA GLY A 165 10.62 12.60 5.14
C GLY A 165 9.63 13.56 5.79
N PRO A 166 8.64 13.11 6.57
CA PRO A 166 7.68 13.99 7.22
C PRO A 166 8.34 14.97 8.19
N ALA A 167 9.34 14.53 8.98
CA ALA A 167 10.08 15.43 9.87
C ALA A 167 10.93 16.44 9.07
N ALA A 168 11.58 16.00 8.00
CA ALA A 168 12.34 16.90 7.12
C ALA A 168 11.42 17.91 6.43
N ALA A 169 10.26 17.47 5.92
CA ALA A 169 9.24 18.34 5.36
C ALA A 169 8.73 19.38 6.36
N GLY A 170 8.38 18.93 7.58
CA GLY A 170 7.97 19.82 8.67
C GLY A 170 9.04 20.83 9.06
N GLY A 171 10.32 20.40 9.12
CA GLY A 171 11.46 21.28 9.35
C GLY A 171 11.67 22.31 8.22
N LEU A 172 11.51 21.89 6.95
CA LEU A 172 11.57 22.81 5.81
C LEU A 172 10.41 23.81 5.82
N LEU A 173 9.22 23.40 6.25
CA LEU A 173 8.05 24.30 6.40
C LEU A 173 8.21 25.33 7.53
N ALA A 174 9.16 25.12 8.45
CA ALA A 174 9.54 26.17 9.41
C ALA A 174 10.37 27.29 8.78
N LEU A 175 11.02 27.01 7.63
CA LEU A 175 11.92 27.93 6.91
C LEU A 175 11.32 28.44 5.61
N LEU A 176 10.45 27.66 4.97
CA LEU A 176 9.90 27.91 3.63
C LEU A 176 8.38 27.95 3.71
N ALA A 177 7.76 28.81 2.89
CA ALA A 177 6.32 28.75 2.68
C ALA A 177 5.93 27.40 2.02
N ALA A 178 4.76 26.87 2.42
CA ALA A 178 4.31 25.56 1.96
C ALA A 178 4.28 25.38 0.42
N PRO A 179 3.89 26.36 -0.40
CA PRO A 179 4.00 26.24 -1.86
C PRO A 179 5.44 26.05 -2.36
N LEU A 180 6.44 26.62 -1.67
CA LEU A 180 7.85 26.45 -2.05
C LEU A 180 8.37 25.03 -1.76
N LEU A 181 7.79 24.34 -0.78
CA LEU A 181 8.11 22.93 -0.53
C LEU A 181 7.68 22.05 -1.72
N LEU A 182 6.62 22.41 -2.43
CA LEU A 182 6.24 21.72 -3.68
C LEU A 182 7.24 21.99 -4.82
N ALA A 183 7.91 23.15 -4.84
CA ALA A 183 9.03 23.36 -5.77
C ALA A 183 10.20 22.43 -5.45
N VAL A 184 10.53 22.23 -4.18
CA VAL A 184 11.54 21.22 -3.76
C VAL A 184 11.12 19.84 -4.20
N THR A 185 9.86 19.46 -4.01
CA THR A 185 9.30 18.17 -4.49
C THR A 185 9.42 18.05 -6.02
N ALA A 186 9.11 19.10 -6.77
CA ALA A 186 9.27 19.11 -8.22
C ALA A 186 10.74 18.87 -8.64
N VAL A 187 11.69 19.45 -7.92
CA VAL A 187 13.13 19.21 -8.16
C VAL A 187 13.50 17.74 -7.91
N THR A 188 12.96 17.09 -6.86
CA THR A 188 13.25 15.67 -6.62
C THR A 188 12.73 14.77 -7.75
N TYR A 189 11.56 15.05 -8.32
CA TYR A 189 11.07 14.35 -9.50
C TYR A 189 11.90 14.64 -10.76
N LEU A 190 12.42 15.85 -10.93
CA LEU A 190 13.36 16.14 -12.01
C LEU A 190 14.69 15.39 -11.84
N LEU A 191 15.20 15.25 -10.61
CA LEU A 191 16.38 14.43 -10.33
C LEU A 191 16.14 12.97 -10.71
N SER A 192 14.99 12.42 -10.36
CA SER A 192 14.56 11.07 -10.79
C SER A 192 14.48 10.97 -12.31
N PHE A 193 13.84 11.94 -12.97
CA PHE A 193 13.75 12.00 -14.43
C PHE A 193 15.14 11.96 -15.08
N PHE A 194 16.08 12.80 -14.66
CA PHE A 194 17.44 12.83 -15.22
C PHE A 194 18.23 11.56 -14.91
N ALA A 195 18.05 10.98 -13.74
CA ALA A 195 18.64 9.69 -13.39
C ALA A 195 18.14 8.59 -14.34
N LEU A 196 16.84 8.53 -14.60
CA LEU A 196 16.21 7.57 -15.52
C LEU A 196 16.63 7.79 -16.99
N THR A 197 16.79 9.04 -17.45
CA THR A 197 17.28 9.31 -18.82
C THR A 197 18.67 8.73 -19.05
N SER A 198 19.48 8.69 -18.01
CA SER A 198 20.86 8.19 -18.06
C SER A 198 20.97 6.66 -18.07
N ILE A 199 19.87 5.92 -17.88
CA ILE A 199 19.84 4.45 -17.93
C ILE A 199 19.67 4.03 -19.40
N ARG A 200 20.57 3.19 -19.89
CA ARG A 200 20.40 2.55 -21.21
C ARG A 200 19.34 1.45 -21.09
N ASP A 201 18.34 1.51 -21.94
CA ASP A 201 17.21 0.60 -21.95
C ASP A 201 17.23 -0.25 -23.21
N THR A 202 17.13 -1.55 -23.04
CA THR A 202 17.01 -2.54 -24.14
C THR A 202 15.61 -3.16 -24.16
N GLU A 203 14.64 -2.58 -23.41
CA GLU A 203 13.30 -3.13 -23.34
C GLU A 203 12.57 -3.04 -24.68
N VAL A 204 12.07 -4.18 -25.15
CA VAL A 204 11.16 -4.28 -26.30
C VAL A 204 9.74 -4.51 -25.79
N ALA A 205 8.79 -3.75 -26.29
CA ALA A 205 7.38 -3.93 -25.92
C ALA A 205 6.93 -5.37 -26.29
N LYS A 206 6.36 -6.09 -25.34
CA LYS A 206 5.90 -7.46 -25.58
C LYS A 206 4.58 -7.46 -26.38
N PRO A 207 4.42 -8.38 -27.37
CA PRO A 207 3.14 -8.59 -28.03
C PRO A 207 2.05 -8.99 -27.02
N VAL A 208 0.82 -8.58 -27.31
CA VAL A 208 -0.35 -8.87 -26.46
C VAL A 208 -0.75 -10.32 -26.67
N GLU A 209 -0.55 -11.19 -25.69
CA GLU A 209 -1.21 -12.49 -25.64
C GLU A 209 -2.67 -12.32 -25.17
N ASP A 210 -3.57 -13.18 -25.64
CA ASP A 210 -5.01 -13.18 -25.30
C ASP A 210 -5.23 -13.21 -23.78
N ARG A 211 -5.61 -12.07 -23.21
CA ARG A 211 -5.94 -11.95 -21.80
C ARG A 211 -7.44 -11.91 -21.61
N ARG A 212 -7.92 -12.60 -20.59
CA ARG A 212 -9.33 -12.57 -20.20
C ARG A 212 -9.73 -11.15 -19.73
N PRO A 213 -11.00 -10.75 -19.93
CA PRO A 213 -11.48 -9.45 -19.44
C PRO A 213 -11.28 -9.30 -17.93
N LEU A 214 -10.74 -8.16 -17.50
CA LEU A 214 -10.44 -7.84 -16.09
C LEU A 214 -11.65 -8.04 -15.17
N VAL A 215 -12.85 -7.71 -15.66
CA VAL A 215 -14.12 -7.89 -14.92
C VAL A 215 -14.39 -9.35 -14.56
N VAL A 216 -14.03 -10.29 -15.45
CA VAL A 216 -14.20 -11.73 -15.20
C VAL A 216 -13.23 -12.18 -14.11
N GLU A 217 -11.98 -11.72 -14.16
CA GLU A 217 -10.96 -12.04 -13.17
C GLU A 217 -11.33 -11.51 -11.77
N ILE A 218 -11.86 -10.27 -11.71
CA ILE A 218 -12.37 -9.68 -10.46
C ILE A 218 -13.56 -10.49 -9.93
N LYS A 219 -14.52 -10.88 -10.78
CA LYS A 219 -15.66 -11.69 -10.35
C LYS A 219 -15.23 -13.05 -9.79
N GLU A 220 -14.30 -13.73 -10.44
CA GLU A 220 -13.77 -15.01 -9.96
C GLU A 220 -13.06 -14.85 -8.61
N GLY A 221 -12.23 -13.80 -8.46
CA GLY A 221 -11.57 -13.48 -7.20
C GLY A 221 -12.56 -13.15 -6.08
N LEU A 222 -13.58 -12.33 -6.36
CA LEU A 222 -14.65 -11.99 -5.41
C LEU A 222 -15.44 -13.23 -5.00
N SER A 223 -15.86 -14.03 -5.96
CA SER A 223 -16.59 -15.28 -5.68
C SER A 223 -15.81 -16.18 -4.73
N TRP A 224 -14.50 -16.36 -5.00
CA TRP A 224 -13.67 -17.16 -4.13
C TRP A 224 -13.55 -16.58 -2.72
N VAL A 225 -13.34 -15.25 -2.58
CA VAL A 225 -13.25 -14.55 -1.29
C VAL A 225 -14.52 -14.73 -0.47
N PHE A 226 -15.71 -14.58 -1.10
CA PHE A 226 -17.00 -14.68 -0.40
C PHE A 226 -17.33 -16.10 0.06
N HIS A 227 -16.74 -17.13 -0.54
CA HIS A 227 -16.89 -18.51 -0.07
C HIS A 227 -15.97 -18.85 1.13
N GLN A 228 -15.15 -17.90 1.60
CA GLN A 228 -14.23 -18.09 2.72
C GLN A 228 -14.66 -17.28 3.95
N PRO A 229 -15.37 -17.87 4.93
CA PRO A 229 -15.98 -17.12 6.04
C PRO A 229 -14.97 -16.29 6.86
N LEU A 230 -13.76 -16.81 7.11
CA LEU A 230 -12.72 -16.06 7.84
C LEU A 230 -12.18 -14.90 7.02
N LEU A 231 -11.99 -15.12 5.71
CA LEU A 231 -11.48 -14.08 4.81
C LEU A 231 -12.50 -12.95 4.64
N VAL A 232 -13.77 -13.27 4.52
CA VAL A 232 -14.86 -12.27 4.50
C VAL A 232 -14.83 -11.39 5.74
N ARG A 233 -14.64 -11.96 6.92
CA ARG A 233 -14.56 -11.20 8.18
C ARG A 233 -13.35 -10.27 8.20
N ILE A 234 -12.19 -10.73 7.69
CA ILE A 234 -10.97 -9.91 7.58
C ILE A 234 -11.17 -8.78 6.57
N VAL A 235 -11.76 -9.06 5.41
CA VAL A 235 -12.03 -8.06 4.36
C VAL A 235 -13.01 -7.01 4.86
N LEU A 236 -14.10 -7.41 5.53
CA LEU A 236 -15.07 -6.49 6.13
C LEU A 236 -14.42 -5.63 7.22
N CYS A 237 -13.64 -6.24 8.11
CA CYS A 237 -12.87 -5.50 9.12
C CYS A 237 -11.99 -4.43 8.47
N THR A 238 -11.19 -4.81 7.46
CA THR A 238 -10.28 -3.87 6.78
C THR A 238 -11.05 -2.79 6.03
N ALA A 239 -12.13 -3.14 5.33
CA ALA A 239 -12.93 -2.17 4.57
C ALA A 239 -13.62 -1.15 5.48
N ILE A 240 -14.23 -1.59 6.59
CA ILE A 240 -14.87 -0.70 7.56
C ILE A 240 -13.82 0.19 8.24
N SER A 241 -12.68 -0.39 8.66
CA SER A 241 -11.59 0.38 9.28
C SER A 241 -11.00 1.41 8.32
N ASN A 242 -10.85 1.08 7.03
CA ASN A 242 -10.39 2.04 6.02
C ASN A 242 -11.40 3.15 5.75
N LEU A 243 -12.69 2.83 5.68
CA LEU A 243 -13.75 3.82 5.50
C LEU A 243 -13.72 4.86 6.62
N PHE A 244 -13.76 4.41 7.88
CA PHE A 244 -13.76 5.29 9.03
C PHE A 244 -12.38 5.89 9.33
N GLY A 245 -11.30 5.18 9.00
CA GLY A 245 -9.94 5.71 9.03
C GLY A 245 -9.76 6.90 8.09
N ALA A 246 -10.37 6.85 6.90
CA ALA A 246 -10.35 7.97 5.95
C ALA A 246 -11.03 9.23 6.52
N LEU A 247 -12.06 9.09 7.41
CA LEU A 247 -12.64 10.23 8.12
C LEU A 247 -11.60 10.91 9.04
N ILE A 248 -10.84 10.10 9.76
CA ILE A 248 -9.82 10.61 10.68
C ILE A 248 -8.72 11.32 9.89
N PHE A 249 -8.15 10.65 8.89
CA PHE A 249 -7.03 11.20 8.11
C PHE A 249 -7.40 12.44 7.32
N ALA A 250 -8.60 12.52 6.74
CA ALA A 250 -9.06 13.71 6.03
C ALA A 250 -9.17 14.94 6.96
N MET A 251 -9.52 14.73 8.23
CA MET A 251 -9.72 15.83 9.19
C MET A 251 -8.48 16.16 10.03
N MET A 252 -7.46 15.28 10.06
CA MET A 252 -6.24 15.48 10.86
C MET A 252 -5.49 16.80 10.55
N PRO A 253 -5.30 17.23 9.29
CA PRO A 253 -4.65 18.51 9.01
C PRO A 253 -5.40 19.69 9.62
N ILE A 254 -6.74 19.67 9.62
CA ILE A 254 -7.56 20.73 10.20
C ILE A 254 -7.46 20.70 11.73
N LEU A 255 -7.57 19.52 12.35
CA LEU A 255 -7.41 19.37 13.79
C LEU A 255 -6.06 19.92 14.24
N VAL A 256 -4.97 19.48 13.63
CA VAL A 256 -3.60 19.83 14.06
C VAL A 256 -3.27 21.29 13.78
N LEU A 257 -3.53 21.78 12.55
CA LEU A 257 -3.05 23.07 12.11
C LEU A 257 -4.01 24.22 12.49
N ARG A 258 -5.32 23.97 12.50
CA ARG A 258 -6.34 25.02 12.70
C ARG A 258 -6.95 24.97 14.10
N GLU A 259 -7.39 23.80 14.60
CA GLU A 259 -8.08 23.72 15.89
C GLU A 259 -7.08 23.74 17.06
N LEU A 260 -5.97 22.99 16.94
CA LEU A 260 -4.90 22.98 17.96
C LEU A 260 -3.85 24.07 17.74
N GLY A 261 -3.84 24.75 16.57
CA GLY A 261 -2.88 25.80 16.26
C GLY A 261 -1.42 25.34 16.22
N LEU A 262 -1.18 24.05 16.03
CA LEU A 262 0.18 23.50 15.98
C LEU A 262 0.85 23.82 14.65
N SER A 263 2.18 24.01 14.69
CA SER A 263 2.94 24.29 13.47
C SER A 263 2.99 23.08 12.52
N PRO A 264 3.22 23.30 11.22
CA PRO A 264 3.45 22.23 10.24
C PRO A 264 4.62 21.30 10.63
N ALA A 265 5.61 21.80 11.40
CA ALA A 265 6.70 20.98 11.92
C ALA A 265 6.21 19.88 12.88
N PHE A 266 5.26 20.19 13.76
CA PHE A 266 4.64 19.18 14.63
C PHE A 266 3.81 18.18 13.83
N PHE A 267 3.09 18.65 12.77
CA PHE A 267 2.37 17.75 11.88
C PHE A 267 3.31 16.74 11.19
N GLY A 268 4.46 17.20 10.71
CA GLY A 268 5.51 16.32 10.18
C GLY A 268 6.10 15.37 11.21
N LEU A 269 6.32 15.84 12.46
CA LEU A 269 6.82 15.00 13.56
C LEU A 269 5.85 13.86 13.92
N ILE A 270 4.54 14.14 13.94
CA ILE A 270 3.50 13.14 14.15
C ILE A 270 3.56 12.06 13.07
N GLY A 271 3.65 12.46 11.79
CA GLY A 271 3.80 11.53 10.67
C GLY A 271 5.06 10.66 10.77
N SER A 272 6.20 11.24 11.19
CA SER A 272 7.44 10.49 11.41
C SER A 272 7.31 9.49 12.56
N ALA A 273 6.63 9.85 13.64
CA ALA A 273 6.36 8.92 14.74
C ALA A 273 5.53 7.72 14.27
N GLY A 274 4.54 7.95 13.40
CA GLY A 274 3.79 6.87 12.75
C GLY A 274 4.68 5.95 11.92
N ALA A 275 5.59 6.50 11.12
CA ALA A 275 6.51 5.71 10.32
C ALA A 275 7.46 4.85 11.18
N VAL A 276 7.96 5.39 12.30
CA VAL A 276 8.75 4.63 13.28
C VAL A 276 7.90 3.52 13.92
N GLY A 277 6.66 3.83 14.31
CA GLY A 277 5.70 2.85 14.83
C GLY A 277 5.46 1.71 13.84
N GLY A 278 5.22 2.03 12.57
CA GLY A 278 5.05 1.06 11.49
C GLY A 278 6.27 0.15 11.29
N LEU A 279 7.48 0.72 11.27
CA LEU A 279 8.72 -0.05 11.15
C LEU A 279 8.91 -1.02 12.34
N LEU A 280 8.67 -0.56 13.57
CA LEU A 280 8.74 -1.41 14.76
C LEU A 280 7.64 -2.47 14.75
N GLY A 281 6.41 -2.12 14.37
CA GLY A 281 5.31 -3.07 14.22
C GLY A 281 5.64 -4.17 13.21
N ALA A 282 6.17 -3.81 12.05
CA ALA A 282 6.59 -4.76 11.03
C ALA A 282 7.71 -5.68 11.52
N SER A 283 8.77 -5.13 12.11
CA SER A 283 9.93 -5.90 12.59
C SER A 283 9.59 -6.83 13.76
N LEU A 284 8.66 -6.44 14.62
CA LEU A 284 8.22 -7.23 15.77
C LEU A 284 7.06 -8.17 15.45
N SER A 285 6.40 -8.03 14.30
CA SER A 285 5.20 -8.79 13.93
C SER A 285 5.38 -10.30 14.08
N GLY A 286 6.51 -10.85 13.59
CA GLY A 286 6.81 -12.28 13.70
C GLY A 286 7.00 -12.75 15.15
N ARG A 287 7.59 -11.92 16.04
CA ARG A 287 7.72 -12.22 17.47
C ARG A 287 6.36 -12.15 18.18
N ILE A 288 5.56 -11.13 17.86
CA ILE A 288 4.20 -10.97 18.41
C ILE A 288 3.35 -12.17 18.03
N GLN A 289 3.34 -12.57 16.75
CA GLN A 289 2.59 -13.72 16.27
C GLN A 289 3.01 -15.05 16.93
N LYS A 290 4.31 -15.25 17.19
CA LYS A 290 4.81 -16.42 17.94
C LYS A 290 4.37 -16.41 19.40
N TRP A 291 4.36 -15.23 20.03
CA TRP A 291 4.03 -15.09 21.46
C TRP A 291 2.52 -15.20 21.72
N VAL A 292 1.71 -14.42 21.01
CA VAL A 292 0.24 -14.42 21.23
C VAL A 292 -0.50 -15.48 20.41
N GLY A 293 0.10 -15.95 19.30
CA GLY A 293 -0.52 -16.83 18.31
C GLY A 293 -0.96 -16.05 17.06
N GLU A 294 -0.83 -16.67 15.89
CA GLU A 294 -1.16 -16.03 14.60
C GLU A 294 -2.62 -15.58 14.51
N GLY A 295 -3.55 -16.43 14.98
CA GLY A 295 -4.99 -16.12 14.95
C GLY A 295 -5.36 -15.01 15.91
N HIS A 296 -4.71 -14.91 17.08
CA HIS A 296 -4.94 -13.86 18.08
C HIS A 296 -4.33 -12.52 17.65
N ALA A 297 -3.24 -12.54 16.88
CA ALA A 297 -2.56 -11.31 16.44
C ALA A 297 -3.47 -10.37 15.64
N ILE A 298 -4.39 -10.93 14.82
CA ILE A 298 -5.32 -10.15 14.00
C ILE A 298 -6.32 -9.35 14.87
N PRO A 299 -7.15 -9.96 15.75
CA PRO A 299 -8.09 -9.19 16.57
C PRO A 299 -7.39 -8.33 17.63
N LEU A 300 -6.26 -8.78 18.19
CA LEU A 300 -5.50 -7.98 19.16
C LEU A 300 -4.96 -6.70 18.54
N SER A 301 -4.36 -6.79 17.35
CA SER A 301 -3.90 -5.60 16.61
C SER A 301 -5.06 -4.63 16.33
N GLN A 302 -6.25 -5.15 16.02
CA GLN A 302 -7.42 -4.31 15.77
C GLN A 302 -7.93 -3.62 17.04
N ILE A 303 -7.81 -4.24 18.20
CA ILE A 303 -8.13 -3.60 19.49
C ILE A 303 -7.11 -2.47 19.79
N VAL A 304 -5.81 -2.75 19.63
CA VAL A 304 -4.77 -1.73 19.84
C VAL A 304 -4.96 -0.56 18.86
N PHE A 305 -5.25 -0.84 17.59
CA PHE A 305 -5.61 0.15 16.60
C PHE A 305 -6.78 1.03 17.05
N GLY A 306 -7.91 0.40 17.45
CA GLY A 306 -9.09 1.12 17.89
C GLY A 306 -8.84 2.00 19.13
N LEU A 307 -8.03 1.55 20.06
CA LEU A 307 -7.65 2.35 21.25
C LEU A 307 -6.70 3.49 20.89
N ALA A 308 -5.72 3.24 20.00
CA ALA A 308 -4.72 4.22 19.61
C ALA A 308 -5.34 5.44 18.89
N VAL A 309 -6.31 5.21 18.00
CA VAL A 309 -6.95 6.31 17.27
C VAL A 309 -7.73 7.27 18.17
N PHE A 310 -8.21 6.82 19.36
CA PHE A 310 -8.87 7.70 20.30
C PHE A 310 -7.92 8.69 21.01
N LEU A 311 -6.61 8.45 21.01
CA LEU A 311 -5.64 9.41 21.51
C LEU A 311 -5.62 10.70 20.67
N MET A 312 -6.00 10.62 19.40
CA MET A 312 -6.04 11.78 18.50
C MET A 312 -7.10 12.82 18.89
N PRO A 313 -8.41 12.49 19.01
CA PRO A 313 -9.39 13.46 19.47
C PRO A 313 -9.19 13.83 20.95
N LEU A 314 -8.61 12.95 21.77
CA LEU A 314 -8.30 13.28 23.16
C LEU A 314 -7.32 14.45 23.28
N ALA A 315 -6.43 14.65 22.30
CA ALA A 315 -5.53 15.79 22.23
C ALA A 315 -6.26 17.15 22.22
N ALA A 316 -7.47 17.22 21.66
CA ALA A 316 -8.28 18.44 21.66
C ALA A 316 -8.84 18.79 23.05
N PHE A 317 -9.06 17.79 23.90
CA PHE A 317 -9.54 17.99 25.28
C PHE A 317 -8.41 18.25 26.28
N LEU A 318 -7.17 17.89 25.91
CA LEU A 318 -5.99 18.00 26.77
C LEU A 318 -4.84 18.76 26.07
N PRO A 319 -5.00 20.08 25.81
CA PRO A 319 -4.04 20.86 25.02
C PRO A 319 -2.61 20.83 25.58
N ALA A 320 -2.44 20.76 26.91
CA ALA A 320 -1.13 20.72 27.54
C ALA A 320 -0.27 19.51 27.14
N ILE A 321 -0.90 18.40 26.77
CA ILE A 321 -0.24 17.16 26.36
C ILE A 321 -0.69 16.72 24.95
N ALA A 322 -1.23 17.63 24.15
CA ALA A 322 -1.75 17.32 22.82
C ALA A 322 -0.69 16.67 21.92
N VAL A 323 0.53 17.24 21.86
CA VAL A 323 1.61 16.72 21.01
C VAL A 323 2.02 15.30 21.42
N PRO A 324 2.32 14.99 22.69
CA PRO A 324 2.56 13.61 23.12
C PRO A 324 1.43 12.63 22.80
N LEU A 325 0.16 13.04 22.95
CA LEU A 325 -1.00 12.20 22.63
C LEU A 325 -1.08 11.90 21.14
N LEU A 326 -0.89 12.89 20.28
CA LEU A 326 -0.89 12.72 18.82
C LEU A 326 0.26 11.83 18.35
N ILE A 327 1.46 12.02 18.91
CA ILE A 327 2.63 11.19 18.61
C ILE A 327 2.38 9.74 19.05
N ALA A 328 1.89 9.52 20.27
CA ALA A 328 1.60 8.19 20.77
C ALA A 328 0.46 7.52 19.96
N GLY A 329 -0.59 8.27 19.66
CA GLY A 329 -1.72 7.80 18.84
C GLY A 329 -1.25 7.30 17.49
N GLU A 330 -0.50 8.12 16.76
CA GLU A 330 0.00 7.79 15.41
C GLU A 330 1.01 6.64 15.45
N PHE A 331 1.88 6.60 16.45
CA PHE A 331 2.85 5.53 16.65
C PHE A 331 2.16 4.17 16.85
N PHE A 332 1.26 4.06 17.84
CA PHE A 332 0.58 2.79 18.14
C PHE A 332 -0.42 2.40 17.04
N PHE A 333 -1.09 3.38 16.41
CA PHE A 333 -1.91 3.18 15.23
C PHE A 333 -1.10 2.47 14.13
N SER A 334 -0.01 3.09 13.68
CA SER A 334 0.80 2.56 12.57
C SER A 334 1.45 1.23 12.95
N ALA A 335 1.93 1.04 14.17
CA ALA A 335 2.48 -0.23 14.63
C ALA A 335 1.44 -1.36 14.55
N SER A 336 0.23 -1.12 15.04
CA SER A 336 -0.85 -2.10 15.02
C SER A 336 -1.34 -2.44 13.62
N VAL A 337 -1.42 -1.43 12.73
CA VAL A 337 -1.78 -1.62 11.31
C VAL A 337 -0.78 -2.54 10.61
N LEU A 338 0.52 -2.38 10.85
CA LEU A 338 1.54 -3.22 10.22
C LEU A 338 1.52 -4.66 10.75
N VAL A 339 1.35 -4.85 12.06
CA VAL A 339 1.19 -6.21 12.63
C VAL A 339 -0.06 -6.89 12.05
N TYR A 340 -1.20 -6.18 11.99
CA TYR A 340 -2.42 -6.66 11.37
C TYR A 340 -2.22 -7.04 9.91
N ASN A 341 -1.63 -6.14 9.10
CA ASN A 341 -1.43 -6.35 7.68
C ASN A 341 -0.54 -7.57 7.39
N ILE A 342 0.56 -7.72 8.11
CA ILE A 342 1.47 -8.87 7.93
C ILE A 342 0.74 -10.16 8.28
N ALA A 343 0.01 -10.23 9.38
CA ALA A 343 -0.71 -11.41 9.80
C ALA A 343 -1.81 -11.80 8.79
N GLN A 344 -2.67 -10.86 8.39
CA GLN A 344 -3.78 -11.12 7.48
C GLN A 344 -3.33 -11.41 6.04
N VAL A 345 -2.26 -10.74 5.55
CA VAL A 345 -1.71 -11.01 4.20
C VAL A 345 -1.09 -12.39 4.15
N SER A 346 -0.30 -12.76 5.17
CA SER A 346 0.31 -14.09 5.27
C SER A 346 -0.76 -15.19 5.33
N PHE A 347 -1.85 -14.97 6.07
CA PHE A 347 -2.96 -15.90 6.14
C PHE A 347 -3.61 -16.12 4.78
N ARG A 348 -4.03 -15.05 4.10
CA ARG A 348 -4.74 -15.16 2.81
C ARG A 348 -3.85 -15.77 1.71
N GLN A 349 -2.53 -15.52 1.74
CA GLN A 349 -1.60 -16.12 0.79
C GLN A 349 -1.44 -17.64 1.01
N ARG A 350 -1.52 -18.10 2.27
CA ARG A 350 -1.42 -19.53 2.59
C ARG A 350 -2.65 -20.34 2.19
N ILE A 351 -3.85 -19.75 2.27
CA ILE A 351 -5.09 -20.47 1.96
C ILE A 351 -5.49 -20.37 0.50
N CYS A 352 -4.96 -19.40 -0.25
CA CYS A 352 -5.35 -19.17 -1.64
C CYS A 352 -4.52 -20.04 -2.60
N PRO A 353 -5.17 -20.76 -3.53
CA PRO A 353 -4.48 -21.46 -4.58
C PRO A 353 -3.62 -20.49 -5.42
N PRO A 354 -2.37 -20.88 -5.81
CA PRO A 354 -1.46 -20.00 -6.54
C PRO A 354 -2.08 -19.38 -7.82
N ALA A 355 -2.91 -20.14 -8.53
CA ALA A 355 -3.59 -19.69 -9.74
C ALA A 355 -4.62 -18.55 -9.50
N LEU A 356 -5.14 -18.40 -8.29
CA LEU A 356 -6.14 -17.39 -7.92
C LEU A 356 -5.57 -16.23 -7.12
N LEU A 357 -4.29 -16.31 -6.71
CA LEU A 357 -3.67 -15.35 -5.77
C LEU A 357 -3.74 -13.90 -6.29
N GLY A 358 -3.44 -13.69 -7.57
CA GLY A 358 -3.51 -12.38 -8.20
C GLY A 358 -4.94 -11.81 -8.23
N ARG A 359 -5.92 -12.64 -8.64
CA ARG A 359 -7.34 -12.26 -8.72
C ARG A 359 -7.93 -11.97 -7.35
N MET A 360 -7.63 -12.80 -6.35
CA MET A 360 -8.00 -12.58 -4.95
C MET A 360 -7.45 -11.25 -4.44
N ASN A 361 -6.15 -10.99 -4.63
CA ASN A 361 -5.52 -9.76 -4.15
C ASN A 361 -6.11 -8.52 -4.83
N ALA A 362 -6.34 -8.54 -6.15
CA ALA A 362 -6.98 -7.45 -6.88
C ALA A 362 -8.39 -7.16 -6.35
N SER A 363 -9.19 -8.22 -6.14
CA SER A 363 -10.56 -8.10 -5.62
C SER A 363 -10.59 -7.53 -4.20
N ILE A 364 -9.71 -8.01 -3.31
CA ILE A 364 -9.61 -7.49 -1.94
C ILE A 364 -9.17 -6.03 -1.96
N ARG A 365 -8.13 -5.67 -2.73
CA ARG A 365 -7.68 -4.28 -2.86
C ARG A 365 -8.80 -3.36 -3.34
N PHE A 366 -9.57 -3.79 -4.32
CA PHE A 366 -10.72 -3.01 -4.82
C PHE A 366 -11.74 -2.73 -3.72
N ILE A 367 -12.11 -3.74 -2.90
CA ILE A 367 -13.05 -3.56 -1.79
C ILE A 367 -12.47 -2.64 -0.71
N VAL A 368 -11.25 -2.95 -0.22
CA VAL A 368 -10.70 -2.30 0.99
C VAL A 368 -10.19 -0.89 0.73
N TRP A 369 -9.78 -0.58 -0.50
CA TRP A 369 -9.30 0.76 -0.87
C TRP A 369 -10.40 1.59 -1.53
N GLY A 370 -11.36 0.93 -2.19
CA GLY A 370 -12.48 1.58 -2.86
C GLY A 370 -13.41 2.36 -1.93
N VAL A 371 -13.42 2.04 -0.65
CA VAL A 371 -14.18 2.78 0.36
C VAL A 371 -13.50 4.07 0.85
N MET A 372 -12.18 4.23 0.63
CA MET A 372 -11.44 5.39 1.14
C MET A 372 -11.90 6.73 0.54
N PRO A 373 -12.11 6.87 -0.80
CA PRO A 373 -12.66 8.10 -1.36
C PRO A 373 -14.04 8.45 -0.78
N ILE A 374 -14.87 7.43 -0.53
CA ILE A 374 -16.18 7.60 0.10
C ILE A 374 -15.99 8.14 1.52
N GLY A 375 -15.05 7.57 2.28
CA GLY A 375 -14.71 8.04 3.62
C GLY A 375 -14.26 9.50 3.65
N GLY A 376 -13.41 9.93 2.72
CA GLY A 376 -12.97 11.32 2.57
C GLY A 376 -14.13 12.29 2.29
N LEU A 377 -15.03 11.92 1.36
CA LEU A 377 -16.23 12.73 1.06
C LEU A 377 -17.19 12.79 2.25
N VAL A 378 -17.44 11.65 2.91
CA VAL A 378 -18.29 11.58 4.12
C VAL A 378 -17.68 12.43 5.24
N ALA A 379 -16.36 12.42 5.42
CA ALA A 379 -15.68 13.27 6.38
C ALA A 379 -15.94 14.75 6.11
N GLY A 380 -15.78 15.18 4.86
CA GLY A 380 -16.06 16.54 4.43
C GLY A 380 -17.51 16.97 4.69
N LEU A 381 -18.47 16.13 4.28
CA LEU A 381 -19.90 16.39 4.50
C LEU A 381 -20.27 16.40 5.98
N LEU A 382 -19.81 15.40 6.73
CA LEU A 382 -20.14 15.27 8.14
C LEU A 382 -19.56 16.43 8.96
N SER A 383 -18.32 16.82 8.67
CA SER A 383 -17.67 17.92 9.37
C SER A 383 -18.33 19.29 9.17
N THR A 384 -19.04 19.50 8.05
CA THR A 384 -19.84 20.73 7.86
C THR A 384 -21.08 20.79 8.76
N GLY A 385 -21.65 19.62 9.12
CA GLY A 385 -22.84 19.53 9.97
C GLY A 385 -22.54 19.49 11.46
N ILE A 386 -21.57 18.67 11.87
CA ILE A 386 -21.27 18.41 13.29
C ILE A 386 -19.91 18.93 13.76
N GLY A 387 -19.08 19.46 12.86
CA GLY A 387 -17.72 19.94 13.16
C GLY A 387 -16.64 18.86 12.98
N VAL A 388 -15.38 19.30 13.02
CA VAL A 388 -14.20 18.47 12.74
C VAL A 388 -13.98 17.43 13.84
N LEU A 389 -13.95 17.86 15.11
CA LEU A 389 -13.69 16.98 16.24
C LEU A 389 -14.74 15.86 16.40
N PRO A 390 -16.06 16.13 16.35
CA PRO A 390 -17.08 15.08 16.34
C PRO A 390 -16.94 14.11 15.15
N THR A 391 -16.56 14.61 13.97
CA THR A 391 -16.32 13.78 12.78
C THR A 391 -15.16 12.79 13.02
N ILE A 392 -14.06 13.25 13.63
CA ILE A 392 -12.94 12.38 14.02
C ILE A 392 -13.40 11.34 15.04
N ILE A 393 -14.20 11.73 16.04
CA ILE A 393 -14.74 10.79 17.05
C ILE A 393 -15.61 9.72 16.38
N VAL A 394 -16.46 10.09 15.43
CA VAL A 394 -17.25 9.14 14.61
C VAL A 394 -16.31 8.21 13.84
N GLY A 395 -15.24 8.74 13.26
CA GLY A 395 -14.20 7.95 12.60
C GLY A 395 -13.55 6.93 13.54
N CYS A 396 -13.17 7.36 14.75
CA CYS A 396 -12.59 6.49 15.77
C CYS A 396 -13.56 5.39 16.23
N ALA A 397 -14.80 5.76 16.52
CA ALA A 397 -15.84 4.81 16.94
C ALA A 397 -16.15 3.80 15.81
N GLY A 398 -16.29 4.26 14.58
CA GLY A 398 -16.50 3.40 13.41
C GLY A 398 -15.32 2.48 13.14
N SER A 399 -14.09 2.95 13.30
CA SER A 399 -12.88 2.13 13.17
C SER A 399 -12.83 1.02 14.23
N LEU A 400 -13.23 1.31 15.47
CA LEU A 400 -13.34 0.31 16.54
C LEU A 400 -14.44 -0.71 16.22
N LEU A 401 -15.60 -0.25 15.76
CA LEU A 401 -16.68 -1.13 15.29
C LEU A 401 -16.25 -2.00 14.10
N GLY A 402 -15.38 -1.48 13.24
CA GLY A 402 -14.75 -2.24 12.16
C GLY A 402 -13.98 -3.48 12.64
N GLY A 403 -13.51 -3.48 13.89
CA GLY A 403 -12.89 -4.65 14.52
C GLY A 403 -13.85 -5.80 14.89
N ILE A 404 -15.16 -5.53 15.03
CA ILE A 404 -16.16 -6.50 15.47
C ILE A 404 -16.12 -7.81 14.66
N PRO A 405 -16.07 -7.80 13.31
CA PRO A 405 -16.06 -9.05 12.53
C PRO A 405 -14.91 -10.00 12.89
N VAL A 406 -13.73 -9.47 13.26
CA VAL A 406 -12.57 -10.29 13.61
C VAL A 406 -12.47 -10.54 15.11
N ILE A 407 -12.85 -9.57 15.95
CA ILE A 407 -12.86 -9.71 17.42
C ILE A 407 -13.84 -10.81 17.87
N PHE A 408 -15.02 -10.88 17.29
CA PHE A 408 -16.02 -11.91 17.58
C PHE A 408 -15.95 -13.12 16.64
N SER A 409 -14.79 -13.40 16.07
CA SER A 409 -14.58 -14.53 15.16
C SER A 409 -13.94 -15.74 15.85
N LYS A 410 -13.90 -16.86 15.13
CA LYS A 410 -13.17 -18.06 15.57
C LYS A 410 -11.65 -17.83 15.68
N LEU A 411 -11.13 -16.70 15.20
CA LEU A 411 -9.70 -16.37 15.27
C LEU A 411 -9.14 -16.40 16.70
N TRP A 412 -9.95 -16.00 17.70
CA TRP A 412 -9.58 -16.11 19.13
C TRP A 412 -9.38 -17.53 19.65
N ARG A 413 -9.88 -18.54 18.92
CA ARG A 413 -9.72 -19.94 19.29
C ARG A 413 -8.58 -20.62 18.51
N MET A 414 -7.95 -19.90 17.60
CA MET A 414 -6.89 -20.40 16.71
C MET A 414 -5.55 -19.84 17.13
N ARG A 415 -4.68 -20.67 17.70
CA ARG A 415 -3.29 -20.29 17.97
C ARG A 415 -2.44 -20.27 16.70
N THR A 416 -2.75 -21.18 15.77
CA THR A 416 -2.18 -21.25 14.42
C THR A 416 -3.28 -21.09 13.39
N LEU A 417 -3.03 -20.35 12.34
CA LEU A 417 -3.97 -20.19 11.23
C LEU A 417 -3.90 -21.40 10.29
N PRO A 418 -5.00 -21.82 9.65
CA PRO A 418 -5.01 -22.92 8.69
C PRO A 418 -3.99 -22.69 7.55
N THR A 419 -3.29 -23.74 7.16
CA THR A 419 -2.28 -23.70 6.08
C THR A 419 -2.80 -24.22 4.73
N ALA A 420 -3.91 -24.96 4.75
CA ALA A 420 -4.63 -25.36 3.55
C ALA A 420 -6.12 -25.37 3.89
N MET A 421 -6.96 -25.04 2.93
CA MET A 421 -8.38 -25.31 3.10
C MET A 421 -8.59 -26.80 3.05
N VAL A 422 -9.07 -27.35 4.17
CA VAL A 422 -9.89 -28.57 4.12
C VAL A 422 -11.10 -28.17 3.26
N ALA A 423 -11.10 -28.60 2.00
CA ALA A 423 -12.33 -28.63 1.24
C ALA A 423 -13.33 -29.37 2.15
N ALA A 424 -14.44 -28.72 2.50
CA ALA A 424 -15.56 -29.39 3.12
C ALA A 424 -16.14 -30.36 2.09
N THR A 425 -15.50 -31.50 1.96
CA THR A 425 -16.09 -32.71 1.41
C THR A 425 -16.36 -33.62 2.60
N ASP A 426 -17.33 -33.22 3.41
CA ASP A 426 -18.20 -34.19 4.05
C ASP A 426 -19.11 -34.76 2.95
N SER A 427 -18.55 -35.66 2.21
CA SER A 427 -19.30 -36.69 1.54
C SER A 427 -18.66 -38.01 2.00
N GLU A 428 -19.32 -38.58 3.00
CA GLU A 428 -19.25 -39.98 3.29
C GLU A 428 -19.34 -40.78 1.99
N THR A 429 -18.22 -41.31 1.55
CA THR A 429 -18.21 -42.45 0.66
C THR A 429 -17.62 -43.59 1.50
N PRO A 430 -18.44 -44.65 1.76
CA PRO A 430 -17.97 -45.78 2.53
C PRO A 430 -16.79 -46.47 1.77
N PRO A 431 -15.89 -47.14 2.47
CA PRO A 431 -14.76 -47.82 1.84
C PRO A 431 -15.31 -48.98 1.00
N THR A 432 -15.13 -48.89 -0.30
CA THR A 432 -15.37 -50.01 -1.22
C THR A 432 -14.33 -51.07 -0.90
N SER A 433 -14.84 -52.19 -0.40
CA SER A 433 -14.20 -53.44 -0.11
C SER A 433 -13.28 -53.90 -1.25
N ALA A 434 -12.16 -54.37 -0.83
CA ALA A 434 -11.39 -55.50 -1.33
C ALA A 434 -11.60 -55.88 -2.80
N PHE A 435 -10.61 -55.61 -3.62
CA PHE A 435 -10.39 -56.41 -4.83
C PHE A 435 -9.23 -57.37 -4.50
N GLU A 436 -9.58 -58.66 -4.30
CA GLU A 436 -8.61 -59.76 -4.23
C GLU A 436 -7.97 -59.94 -5.61
N PRO A 437 -6.67 -60.22 -5.67
CA PRO A 437 -6.05 -60.68 -6.89
C PRO A 437 -6.12 -62.20 -6.93
N GLY A 438 -6.95 -62.74 -7.82
CA GLY A 438 -7.09 -64.17 -8.03
C GLY A 438 -7.09 -64.54 -9.50
N ALA A 439 -6.15 -65.45 -9.83
CA ALA A 439 -6.14 -66.36 -10.97
C ALA A 439 -5.62 -65.88 -12.32
N GLU A 440 -4.40 -66.24 -12.57
CA GLU A 440 -3.88 -66.56 -13.93
C GLU A 440 -4.69 -67.68 -14.58
N PRO A 441 -4.74 -67.76 -15.90
CA PRO A 441 -4.61 -69.04 -16.59
C PRO A 441 -3.39 -69.09 -17.51
N GLU A 442 -2.72 -70.18 -17.39
CA GLU A 442 -1.63 -70.67 -18.23
C GLU A 442 -2.01 -70.86 -19.68
N GLY A 443 -1.01 -70.70 -20.53
CA GLY A 443 -0.77 -71.64 -21.64
C GLY A 443 -1.17 -71.16 -23.02
N SER A 444 -0.22 -70.80 -23.84
CA SER A 444 0.26 -71.55 -24.97
C SER A 444 1.18 -70.76 -25.89
N SER A 445 2.34 -71.33 -26.13
CA SER A 445 3.38 -70.87 -27.05
C SER A 445 3.06 -71.21 -28.51
N PRO A 446 4.01 -71.11 -29.42
CA PRO A 446 4.15 -70.04 -30.42
C PRO A 446 4.03 -70.58 -31.83
N THR A 447 3.90 -69.73 -32.79
CA THR A 447 4.33 -70.03 -34.18
C THR A 447 4.80 -68.77 -34.88
N GLU A 448 6.04 -68.77 -35.23
CA GLU A 448 6.72 -68.07 -36.32
C GLU A 448 6.22 -68.49 -37.70
N PRO A 449 6.87 -68.00 -38.79
CA PRO A 449 6.77 -66.70 -39.44
C PRO A 449 6.31 -66.82 -40.90
N LEU A 450 6.54 -65.79 -41.69
CA LEU A 450 6.60 -65.68 -43.16
C LEU A 450 5.54 -64.65 -43.66
N THR A 451 5.93 -63.59 -44.26
CA THR A 451 6.79 -63.10 -45.33
C THR A 451 6.91 -61.59 -45.25
#